data_e1a16d8de0807b62a7285e3a07c85ffa
#
_entry.id   e1a16d8de0807b62a7285e3a07c85ffa
#
_cell.length_a   1.000
_cell.length_b   1.000
_cell.length_c   1.000
_cell.angle_alpha   90.00
_cell.angle_beta   90.00
_cell.angle_gamma   90.00
#
_symmetry.space_group_name_H-M   'P 1'
#
loop_
_entity.id
_entity.type
_entity.pdbx_description
1 polymer ?
#
loop_
_entity_poly.entity_id
_entity_poly.type
_entity_poly.pdbx_seq_one_letter_code
_entity_poly.pdbx_strand_id
1 'polypeptide(L)'
;MGQDALEYIMDLNHLPRNFREGFYDWICQSCVYSYKDVHRDETYHEIISPLHIAYLCSPNRTFIKDGEAIRAKFNMSANEIYDRFQDAKGWNSEVEDYINSQVGSSDTNLHSKMGYTIGSTDVDHARRELSFNLFGHASKEDYANGMDVEHIQWRSMTKRGCLYIPDMFGEIEKIEVSDDFKERPGEYIEWRWHDEIWENYKIGDRYWLGAQVVPVQNDKRADLLYNGRNMHTRHVKPKPLVRRGAAYQKTVNIIKYRAELTLAKNLDHLVLFPLGLIPKKEGWDEDTLMYYARSFSFLFFDDTRPNANVMIQAMRDINVSSLQHVIQAYNLVVMVKQEWDESCGINPQRKGEVNASAGLGVTQEAQDRSYVMSEEMFLEYEEFEREEYEGMLELSKFAFSDGIQANFIKQDGTRAFLDLHNPETFLNTQLGVFVKNGRRELAKMELLRSQMLPFAQNAVDPKAISELIEAENYGEIHKIMDALQMKMDAQKAQDQQLQQQQIESQKAIADEEMQFKRDDSELRSATDIQVALIEAGMQQAKDLMAMEAKGETKTQAYADTRENMEKGFIELTKNATKIRELASKEKMKNKEIESKERMNKDNNRVALKNKVVGEK
;
A
#
# COMPACT_ATOMS: atom_id res chain seq x y z
N MET A 1 0.59 11.55 11.65
CA MET A 1 -0.77 12.05 11.82
C MET A 1 -1.74 11.56 10.75
N GLY A 2 -1.69 12.03 9.50
CA GLY A 2 -2.68 11.63 8.49
C GLY A 2 -2.69 10.13 8.20
N GLN A 3 -1.54 9.48 8.15
CA GLN A 3 -1.43 8.04 7.97
C GLN A 3 -1.98 7.28 9.17
N ASP A 4 -1.65 7.69 10.39
CA ASP A 4 -2.14 7.03 11.62
C ASP A 4 -3.66 7.20 11.76
N ALA A 5 -4.20 8.38 11.37
CA ALA A 5 -5.65 8.60 11.31
C ALA A 5 -6.31 7.67 10.28
N LEU A 6 -5.73 7.52 9.09
CA LEU A 6 -6.25 6.60 8.07
C LEU A 6 -6.23 5.14 8.54
N GLU A 7 -5.13 4.69 9.13
CA GLU A 7 -5.01 3.33 9.67
C GLU A 7 -6.02 3.07 10.80
N TYR A 8 -6.25 4.05 11.68
CA TYR A 8 -7.29 3.98 12.70
C TYR A 8 -8.69 3.85 12.09
N ILE A 9 -9.02 4.67 11.09
CA ILE A 9 -10.30 4.63 10.38
C ILE A 9 -10.50 3.28 9.67
N MET A 10 -9.42 2.75 9.08
CA MET A 10 -9.44 1.43 8.42
C MET A 10 -9.77 0.31 9.38
N ASP A 11 -9.20 0.34 10.60
CA ASP A 11 -9.45 -0.66 11.64
C ASP A 11 -10.88 -0.51 12.19
N LEU A 12 -11.28 0.71 12.55
CA LEU A 12 -12.60 1.02 13.11
C LEU A 12 -13.75 0.57 12.18
N ASN A 13 -13.66 0.89 10.91
CA ASN A 13 -14.70 0.61 9.91
C ASN A 13 -14.52 -0.73 9.20
N HIS A 14 -13.51 -1.51 9.53
CA HIS A 14 -13.18 -2.75 8.85
C HIS A 14 -13.11 -2.59 7.31
N LEU A 15 -12.54 -1.48 6.83
CA LEU A 15 -12.54 -1.12 5.41
C LEU A 15 -12.03 -2.23 4.48
N PRO A 16 -10.97 -3.01 4.82
CA PRO A 16 -10.51 -4.11 3.97
C PRO A 16 -11.55 -5.21 3.76
N ARG A 17 -12.45 -5.40 4.74
CA ARG A 17 -13.58 -6.33 4.62
C ARG A 17 -14.65 -5.75 3.71
N ASN A 18 -15.03 -4.50 3.94
CA ASN A 18 -16.03 -3.80 3.15
C ASN A 18 -15.62 -3.73 1.68
N PHE A 19 -14.36 -3.44 1.38
CA PHE A 19 -13.87 -3.45 0.01
C PHE A 19 -13.91 -4.83 -0.65
N ARG A 20 -13.68 -5.92 0.08
CA ARG A 20 -13.87 -7.28 -0.47
C ARG A 20 -15.33 -7.55 -0.84
N GLU A 21 -16.28 -7.10 -0.03
CA GLU A 21 -17.71 -7.19 -0.34
C GLU A 21 -18.06 -6.33 -1.57
N GLY A 22 -17.57 -5.09 -1.62
CA GLY A 22 -17.73 -4.21 -2.78
C GLY A 22 -17.10 -4.76 -4.06
N PHE A 23 -15.94 -5.42 -3.97
CA PHE A 23 -15.30 -6.05 -5.11
C PHE A 23 -16.12 -7.24 -5.65
N TYR A 24 -16.80 -7.96 -4.77
CA TYR A 24 -17.74 -9.00 -5.19
C TYR A 24 -18.90 -8.42 -6.02
N ASP A 25 -19.50 -7.32 -5.56
CA ASP A 25 -20.55 -6.61 -6.31
C ASP A 25 -20.01 -6.05 -7.63
N TRP A 26 -18.80 -5.52 -7.64
CA TRP A 26 -18.11 -5.03 -8.83
C TRP A 26 -18.01 -6.10 -9.92
N ILE A 27 -17.60 -7.32 -9.58
CA ILE A 27 -17.49 -8.44 -10.52
C ILE A 27 -18.87 -8.95 -10.96
N CYS A 28 -19.81 -9.09 -10.00
CA CYS A 28 -21.10 -9.70 -10.24
C CYS A 28 -22.09 -8.78 -10.94
N GLN A 29 -22.06 -7.47 -10.62
CA GLN A 29 -23.05 -6.49 -11.05
C GLN A 29 -22.45 -5.37 -11.90
N SER A 30 -21.12 -5.28 -12.00
CA SER A 30 -20.38 -4.18 -12.68
C SER A 30 -20.61 -2.81 -12.07
N CYS A 31 -20.91 -2.75 -10.80
CA CYS A 31 -21.08 -1.52 -10.04
C CYS A 31 -20.79 -1.78 -8.57
N VAL A 32 -20.37 -0.74 -7.89
CA VAL A 32 -20.13 -0.73 -6.45
C VAL A 32 -20.65 0.56 -5.87
N TYR A 33 -21.27 0.50 -4.70
CA TYR A 33 -21.83 1.63 -4.00
C TYR A 33 -21.49 1.56 -2.53
N SER A 34 -21.20 2.72 -1.96
CA SER A 34 -20.87 2.90 -0.54
C SER A 34 -21.67 4.06 0.04
N TYR A 35 -21.85 3.99 1.32
CA TYR A 35 -22.35 5.07 2.17
C TYR A 35 -21.34 5.35 3.26
N LYS A 36 -21.11 6.61 3.53
CA LYS A 36 -20.22 7.09 4.57
C LYS A 36 -20.85 8.25 5.31
N ASP A 37 -20.65 8.28 6.61
CA ASP A 37 -21.25 9.28 7.49
C ASP A 37 -20.41 9.42 8.77
N VAL A 38 -20.81 10.35 9.63
CA VAL A 38 -20.28 10.48 10.99
C VAL A 38 -21.38 10.10 11.99
N HIS A 39 -21.15 9.08 12.80
CA HIS A 39 -22.05 8.64 13.85
C HIS A 39 -21.37 8.73 15.21
N ARG A 40 -21.92 9.51 16.14
CA ARG A 40 -21.40 9.63 17.53
C ARG A 40 -19.90 9.97 17.55
N ASP A 41 -19.49 10.95 16.76
CA ASP A 41 -18.12 11.43 16.62
C ASP A 41 -17.14 10.39 16.05
N GLU A 42 -17.66 9.32 15.46
CA GLU A 42 -16.88 8.32 14.76
C GLU A 42 -17.28 8.25 13.28
N THR A 43 -16.31 7.94 12.43
CA THR A 43 -16.57 7.74 11.01
C THR A 43 -17.25 6.39 10.77
N TYR A 44 -18.24 6.36 9.88
CA TYR A 44 -18.99 5.18 9.48
C TYR A 44 -18.85 4.91 7.99
N HIS A 45 -18.70 3.65 7.61
CA HIS A 45 -18.63 3.21 6.21
C HIS A 45 -19.34 1.88 6.01
N GLU A 46 -20.20 1.82 4.98
CA GLU A 46 -20.93 0.61 4.59
C GLU A 46 -20.98 0.47 3.07
N ILE A 47 -20.84 -0.76 2.56
CA ILE A 47 -21.14 -1.10 1.17
C ILE A 47 -22.62 -1.38 1.02
N ILE A 48 -23.25 -0.72 0.05
CA ILE A 48 -24.70 -0.82 -0.21
C ILE A 48 -24.94 -1.71 -1.41
N SER A 49 -25.87 -2.64 -1.27
CA SER A 49 -26.28 -3.50 -2.39
C SER A 49 -26.82 -2.63 -3.56
N PRO A 50 -26.37 -2.88 -4.79
CA PRO A 50 -26.85 -2.19 -5.97
C PRO A 50 -28.36 -2.28 -6.20
N LEU A 51 -29.03 -3.22 -5.56
CA LEU A 51 -30.49 -3.37 -5.63
C LEU A 51 -31.24 -2.31 -4.82
N HIS A 52 -30.57 -1.71 -3.84
CA HIS A 52 -31.17 -0.78 -2.89
C HIS A 52 -30.88 0.69 -3.19
N ILE A 53 -30.14 0.96 -4.26
CA ILE A 53 -29.72 2.31 -4.61
C ILE A 53 -30.31 2.76 -5.95
N ALA A 54 -30.74 4.01 -6.01
CA ALA A 54 -31.12 4.68 -7.23
C ALA A 54 -30.55 6.09 -7.23
N TYR A 55 -29.99 6.52 -8.34
CA TYR A 55 -29.30 7.80 -8.43
C TYR A 55 -29.60 8.53 -9.74
N LEU A 56 -29.46 9.85 -9.69
CA LEU A 56 -29.51 10.74 -10.82
C LEU A 56 -28.14 11.37 -11.01
N CYS A 57 -27.41 10.88 -12.02
CA CYS A 57 -26.08 11.35 -12.33
C CYS A 57 -25.91 11.48 -13.84
N SER A 58 -25.19 12.51 -14.27
CA SER A 58 -24.83 12.68 -15.68
C SER A 58 -23.94 11.54 -16.15
N PRO A 59 -24.16 10.97 -17.36
CA PRO A 59 -23.32 9.91 -17.92
C PRO A 59 -21.84 10.29 -18.08
N ASN A 60 -21.52 11.57 -18.04
CA ASN A 60 -20.15 12.08 -18.16
C ASN A 60 -19.40 12.13 -16.82
N ARG A 61 -20.08 11.88 -15.71
CA ARG A 61 -19.47 11.83 -14.37
C ARG A 61 -19.11 10.40 -14.02
N THR A 62 -17.93 10.22 -13.47
CA THR A 62 -17.39 8.90 -13.16
C THR A 62 -17.94 8.39 -11.84
N PHE A 63 -18.03 9.25 -10.83
CA PHE A 63 -18.47 8.92 -9.48
C PHE A 63 -19.87 9.46 -9.19
N ILE A 64 -20.63 8.68 -8.42
CA ILE A 64 -22.01 9.04 -8.06
C ILE A 64 -22.05 10.20 -7.06
N LYS A 65 -21.01 10.35 -6.22
CA LYS A 65 -20.89 11.47 -5.28
C LYS A 65 -21.01 12.84 -5.95
N ASP A 66 -20.62 12.92 -7.23
CA ASP A 66 -20.74 14.13 -8.03
C ASP A 66 -22.14 14.28 -8.68
N GLY A 67 -23.06 13.35 -8.42
CA GLY A 67 -24.40 13.33 -8.98
C GLY A 67 -25.30 14.43 -8.42
N GLU A 68 -26.52 14.49 -8.97
CA GLU A 68 -27.55 15.49 -8.60
C GLU A 68 -28.41 15.00 -7.43
N ALA A 69 -28.76 13.72 -7.42
CA ALA A 69 -29.57 13.12 -6.36
C ALA A 69 -29.32 11.63 -6.25
N ILE A 70 -29.52 11.11 -5.05
CA ILE A 70 -29.42 9.70 -4.73
C ILE A 70 -30.50 9.28 -3.75
N ARG A 71 -30.96 8.06 -3.88
CA ARG A 71 -31.87 7.40 -2.95
C ARG A 71 -31.31 6.03 -2.60
N ALA A 72 -31.13 5.78 -1.32
CA ALA A 72 -30.78 4.48 -0.80
C ALA A 72 -31.89 3.93 0.11
N LYS A 73 -32.10 2.63 0.05
CA LYS A 73 -33.10 1.94 0.85
C LYS A 73 -32.41 1.09 1.91
N PHE A 74 -32.76 1.32 3.16
CA PHE A 74 -32.28 0.58 4.32
C PHE A 74 -33.43 -0.16 4.98
N ASN A 75 -33.11 -1.27 5.60
CA ASN A 75 -34.04 -1.95 6.49
C ASN A 75 -33.56 -1.73 7.92
N MET A 76 -34.33 -0.97 8.71
CA MET A 76 -33.98 -0.59 10.07
C MET A 76 -34.97 -1.19 11.05
N SER A 77 -34.46 -1.61 12.22
CA SER A 77 -35.34 -1.99 13.34
C SER A 77 -36.06 -0.79 13.93
N ALA A 78 -37.18 -1.00 14.59
CA ALA A 78 -37.90 0.08 15.26
C ALA A 78 -37.01 0.84 16.25
N ASN A 79 -36.15 0.13 17.00
CA ASN A 79 -35.25 0.74 17.97
C ASN A 79 -34.22 1.65 17.30
N GLU A 80 -33.67 1.24 16.17
CA GLU A 80 -32.75 2.08 15.37
C GLU A 80 -33.45 3.31 14.82
N ILE A 81 -34.72 3.17 14.41
CA ILE A 81 -35.53 4.31 13.92
C ILE A 81 -35.78 5.30 15.06
N TYR A 82 -36.12 4.82 16.27
CA TYR A 82 -36.29 5.70 17.42
C TYR A 82 -34.98 6.39 17.81
N ASP A 83 -33.88 5.64 17.91
CA ASP A 83 -32.58 6.18 18.28
C ASP A 83 -32.09 7.27 17.30
N ARG A 84 -32.39 7.10 16.01
CA ARG A 84 -31.92 8.00 14.97
C ARG A 84 -32.83 9.19 14.70
N PHE A 85 -34.14 9.03 14.82
CA PHE A 85 -35.12 10.02 14.31
C PHE A 85 -36.03 10.62 15.37
N GLN A 86 -35.94 10.23 16.63
CA GLN A 86 -36.77 10.75 17.70
C GLN A 86 -36.71 12.28 17.83
N ASP A 87 -35.52 12.86 17.61
CA ASP A 87 -35.30 14.31 17.67
C ASP A 87 -35.39 14.98 16.28
N ALA A 88 -35.69 14.22 15.23
CA ALA A 88 -35.70 14.74 13.87
C ALA A 88 -36.95 15.63 13.62
N LYS A 89 -36.75 16.65 12.79
CA LYS A 89 -37.83 17.52 12.36
C LYS A 89 -38.91 16.73 11.59
N GLY A 90 -40.14 16.78 12.06
CA GLY A 90 -41.27 16.03 11.48
C GLY A 90 -41.67 14.80 12.31
N TRP A 91 -40.94 14.45 13.36
CA TRP A 91 -41.35 13.41 14.28
C TRP A 91 -42.62 13.82 15.04
N ASN A 92 -43.61 12.96 15.06
CA ASN A 92 -44.89 13.17 15.77
C ASN A 92 -45.49 11.83 16.25
N SER A 93 -46.53 11.88 17.03
CA SER A 93 -47.22 10.70 17.57
C SER A 93 -47.80 9.79 16.48
N GLU A 94 -48.16 10.31 15.31
CA GLU A 94 -48.64 9.50 14.20
C GLU A 94 -47.54 8.60 13.62
N VAL A 95 -46.28 9.08 13.61
CA VAL A 95 -45.09 8.29 13.21
C VAL A 95 -44.84 7.19 14.21
N GLU A 96 -44.92 7.50 15.54
CA GLU A 96 -44.77 6.52 16.61
C GLU A 96 -45.84 5.44 16.52
N ASP A 97 -47.10 5.83 16.35
CA ASP A 97 -48.21 4.89 16.21
C ASP A 97 -48.04 4.01 14.95
N TYR A 98 -47.55 4.60 13.88
CA TYR A 98 -47.26 3.85 12.66
C TYR A 98 -46.14 2.80 12.90
N ILE A 99 -45.01 3.20 13.51
CA ILE A 99 -43.92 2.30 13.82
C ILE A 99 -44.38 1.18 14.74
N ASN A 100 -45.12 1.54 15.83
CA ASN A 100 -45.65 0.58 16.79
C ASN A 100 -46.66 -0.38 16.15
N SER A 101 -47.49 0.10 15.21
CA SER A 101 -48.41 -0.76 14.46
C SER A 101 -47.74 -1.78 13.58
N GLN A 102 -46.59 -1.41 13.03
CA GLN A 102 -45.78 -2.33 12.19
C GLN A 102 -45.05 -3.38 13.03
N VAL A 103 -44.58 -3.01 14.22
CA VAL A 103 -43.92 -3.94 15.17
C VAL A 103 -44.95 -4.81 15.90
N GLY A 104 -46.08 -4.24 16.32
CA GLY A 104 -47.12 -4.96 17.04
C GLY A 104 -47.92 -5.98 16.22
N SER A 105 -47.85 -5.92 14.91
CA SER A 105 -48.53 -6.84 14.01
C SER A 105 -47.69 -8.09 13.67
N SER A 106 -46.74 -8.44 14.53
CA SER A 106 -45.72 -9.46 14.26
C SER A 106 -46.27 -10.85 13.93
N ASP A 107 -47.44 -11.24 14.43
CA ASP A 107 -48.02 -12.55 14.16
C ASP A 107 -48.71 -12.65 12.78
N THR A 108 -49.27 -11.58 12.27
CA THR A 108 -49.97 -11.58 10.98
C THR A 108 -49.09 -11.05 9.84
N ASN A 109 -48.18 -10.11 10.15
CA ASN A 109 -47.32 -9.52 9.13
C ASN A 109 -46.07 -10.35 8.83
N LEU A 110 -45.62 -11.23 9.73
CA LEU A 110 -44.60 -12.20 9.40
C LEU A 110 -45.06 -13.08 8.23
N HIS A 111 -46.34 -13.52 8.26
CA HIS A 111 -46.94 -14.27 7.18
C HIS A 111 -47.20 -13.42 5.91
N SER A 112 -47.56 -12.15 6.04
CA SER A 112 -47.80 -11.28 4.88
C SER A 112 -46.53 -10.70 4.29
N LYS A 113 -45.53 -10.37 5.10
CA LYS A 113 -44.20 -9.95 4.62
C LYS A 113 -43.36 -11.09 4.09
N MET A 114 -43.51 -12.30 4.65
CA MET A 114 -42.97 -13.53 4.07
C MET A 114 -43.78 -13.98 2.85
N GLY A 115 -44.86 -13.23 2.47
CA GLY A 115 -45.67 -13.55 1.31
C GLY A 115 -46.42 -14.87 1.44
N TYR A 116 -46.67 -15.41 2.63
CA TYR A 116 -47.55 -16.56 2.84
C TYR A 116 -49.00 -16.18 2.60
N THR A 117 -49.30 -15.92 1.35
CA THR A 117 -50.65 -16.13 0.86
C THR A 117 -50.73 -17.60 0.47
N ILE A 118 -51.46 -18.41 1.24
CA ILE A 118 -51.75 -19.81 0.92
C ILE A 118 -52.29 -19.83 -0.51
N GLY A 119 -51.49 -20.33 -1.46
CA GLY A 119 -51.87 -20.42 -2.85
C GLY A 119 -51.05 -19.63 -3.88
N SER A 120 -50.08 -18.83 -3.48
CA SER A 120 -49.19 -18.16 -4.46
C SER A 120 -48.02 -19.08 -4.85
N THR A 121 -47.96 -19.40 -6.14
CA THR A 121 -46.84 -20.13 -6.76
C THR A 121 -45.68 -19.21 -7.08
N ASP A 122 -45.43 -18.23 -6.25
CA ASP A 122 -44.41 -17.24 -6.54
C ASP A 122 -43.01 -17.81 -6.31
N VAL A 123 -42.23 -17.86 -7.36
CA VAL A 123 -40.87 -18.41 -7.38
C VAL A 123 -39.96 -17.69 -6.39
N ASP A 124 -40.21 -16.41 -6.15
CA ASP A 124 -39.45 -15.60 -5.20
C ASP A 124 -39.71 -16.01 -3.75
N HIS A 125 -40.88 -16.55 -3.48
CA HIS A 125 -41.27 -17.11 -2.20
C HIS A 125 -40.49 -18.37 -1.87
N ALA A 126 -40.49 -19.32 -2.80
CA ALA A 126 -39.74 -20.59 -2.65
C ALA A 126 -38.22 -20.32 -2.50
N ARG A 127 -37.74 -19.23 -3.12
CA ARG A 127 -36.35 -18.83 -3.04
C ARG A 127 -35.98 -18.26 -1.67
N ARG A 128 -36.85 -17.47 -1.05
CA ARG A 128 -36.65 -16.93 0.31
C ARG A 128 -36.68 -18.04 1.36
N GLU A 129 -37.66 -18.94 1.23
CA GLU A 129 -37.80 -20.08 2.12
C GLU A 129 -36.60 -21.04 2.00
N LEU A 130 -36.08 -21.27 0.81
CA LEU A 130 -34.91 -22.10 0.58
C LEU A 130 -33.63 -21.45 1.15
N SER A 131 -33.46 -20.13 1.03
CA SER A 131 -32.29 -19.42 1.56
C SER A 131 -32.29 -19.40 3.08
N PHE A 132 -33.45 -19.17 3.71
CA PHE A 132 -33.60 -19.19 5.17
C PHE A 132 -33.35 -20.58 5.76
N ASN A 133 -33.95 -21.63 5.15
CA ASN A 133 -33.83 -22.98 5.67
C ASN A 133 -32.50 -23.66 5.37
N LEU A 134 -31.86 -23.31 4.25
CA LEU A 134 -30.61 -23.96 3.84
C LEU A 134 -29.37 -23.40 4.53
N PHE A 135 -29.36 -22.10 4.85
CA PHE A 135 -28.17 -21.43 5.36
C PHE A 135 -28.33 -20.90 6.79
N GLY A 136 -29.52 -20.95 7.38
CA GLY A 136 -29.77 -20.51 8.75
C GLY A 136 -29.50 -19.02 9.01
N HIS A 137 -29.30 -18.23 7.96
CA HIS A 137 -29.10 -16.81 8.02
C HIS A 137 -30.19 -16.10 7.22
N ALA A 138 -30.93 -15.22 7.90
CA ALA A 138 -31.75 -14.24 7.18
C ALA A 138 -30.85 -13.38 6.31
N SER A 139 -31.20 -13.20 5.04
CA SER A 139 -30.53 -12.16 4.24
C SER A 139 -30.81 -10.79 4.88
N LYS A 140 -29.96 -9.79 4.64
CA LYS A 140 -30.24 -8.39 5.06
C LYS A 140 -31.65 -7.93 4.59
N GLU A 141 -32.16 -8.55 3.53
CA GLU A 141 -33.47 -8.25 2.92
C GLU A 141 -34.65 -8.89 3.67
N ASP A 142 -34.40 -9.95 4.46
CA ASP A 142 -35.40 -10.73 5.17
C ASP A 142 -35.44 -10.42 6.68
N TYR A 143 -34.98 -9.25 7.09
CA TYR A 143 -35.06 -8.85 8.49
C TYR A 143 -36.54 -8.72 8.89
N ALA A 144 -37.05 -9.76 9.52
CA ALA A 144 -38.49 -9.98 9.69
C ALA A 144 -39.21 -8.86 10.49
N ASN A 145 -38.46 -8.08 11.26
CA ASN A 145 -38.98 -6.99 12.12
C ASN A 145 -38.49 -5.61 11.68
N GLY A 146 -37.84 -5.48 10.54
CA GLY A 146 -37.33 -4.20 10.03
C GLY A 146 -38.36 -3.46 9.20
N MET A 147 -38.25 -2.16 9.22
CA MET A 147 -39.01 -1.26 8.36
C MET A 147 -38.11 -0.68 7.27
N ASP A 148 -38.70 -0.51 6.10
CA ASP A 148 -38.00 0.13 5.00
C ASP A 148 -37.89 1.63 5.26
N VAL A 149 -36.66 2.11 5.33
CA VAL A 149 -36.31 3.53 5.43
C VAL A 149 -35.58 3.94 4.16
N GLU A 150 -36.09 4.90 3.46
CA GLU A 150 -35.46 5.47 2.29
C GLU A 150 -34.71 6.75 2.69
N HIS A 151 -33.41 6.77 2.48
CA HIS A 151 -32.60 7.98 2.62
C HIS A 151 -32.39 8.61 1.27
N ILE A 152 -32.70 9.89 1.15
CA ILE A 152 -32.62 10.64 -0.09
C ILE A 152 -31.73 11.84 0.13
N GLN A 153 -30.71 11.97 -0.72
CA GLN A 153 -29.87 13.17 -0.77
C GLN A 153 -29.94 13.80 -2.13
N TRP A 154 -29.91 15.13 -2.17
CA TRP A 154 -29.91 15.89 -3.43
C TRP A 154 -29.06 17.15 -3.30
N ARG A 155 -28.49 17.54 -4.43
CA ARG A 155 -27.74 18.78 -4.57
C ARG A 155 -28.69 19.95 -4.75
N SER A 156 -28.48 21.01 -4.00
CA SER A 156 -29.16 22.27 -4.07
C SER A 156 -28.14 23.40 -4.17
N MET A 157 -28.60 24.61 -4.39
CA MET A 157 -27.78 25.81 -4.40
C MET A 157 -28.32 26.81 -3.40
N THR A 158 -27.43 27.28 -2.52
CA THR A 158 -27.73 28.33 -1.54
C THR A 158 -26.96 29.59 -1.90
N LYS A 159 -27.61 30.73 -1.78
CA LYS A 159 -26.99 32.02 -2.01
C LYS A 159 -26.35 32.52 -0.73
N ARG A 160 -25.01 32.61 -0.70
CA ARG A 160 -24.26 33.16 0.42
C ARG A 160 -23.64 34.50 0.02
N GLY A 161 -23.69 35.46 0.92
CA GLY A 161 -23.10 36.78 0.71
C GLY A 161 -21.77 36.86 1.45
N CYS A 162 -20.76 37.43 0.81
CA CYS A 162 -19.53 37.86 1.47
C CYS A 162 -19.63 39.37 1.72
N LEU A 163 -19.81 39.76 2.97
CA LEU A 163 -19.80 41.13 3.42
C LEU A 163 -18.37 41.62 3.63
N TYR A 164 -17.98 42.70 2.98
CA TYR A 164 -16.67 43.29 3.11
C TYR A 164 -16.77 44.52 4.02
N ILE A 165 -16.17 44.43 5.21
CA ILE A 165 -16.14 45.54 6.19
C ILE A 165 -14.70 45.99 6.34
N PRO A 166 -14.39 47.27 6.15
CA PRO A 166 -13.07 47.82 6.48
C PRO A 166 -12.92 47.88 8.00
N ASP A 167 -11.87 47.23 8.52
CA ASP A 167 -11.50 47.31 9.94
C ASP A 167 -10.92 48.70 10.27
N MET A 168 -10.79 49.00 11.55
CA MET A 168 -10.21 50.27 12.05
C MET A 168 -8.80 50.56 11.53
N PHE A 169 -8.09 49.53 11.05
CA PHE A 169 -6.72 49.65 10.49
C PHE A 169 -6.73 49.72 8.96
N GLY A 170 -7.90 49.67 8.30
CA GLY A 170 -8.04 49.70 6.84
C GLY A 170 -7.85 48.35 6.17
N GLU A 171 -7.76 47.27 6.95
CA GLU A 171 -7.82 45.91 6.41
C GLU A 171 -9.28 45.51 6.15
N ILE A 172 -9.51 44.72 5.09
CA ILE A 172 -10.86 44.29 4.70
C ILE A 172 -11.12 42.95 5.37
N GLU A 173 -12.03 42.95 6.33
CA GLU A 173 -12.56 41.71 6.93
C GLU A 173 -13.71 41.17 6.08
N LYS A 174 -13.70 39.85 5.87
CA LYS A 174 -14.75 39.13 5.12
C LYS A 174 -15.62 38.36 6.09
N ILE A 175 -16.88 38.70 6.14
CA ILE A 175 -17.89 38.02 6.97
C ILE A 175 -18.90 37.35 6.05
N GLU A 176 -19.14 36.05 6.24
CA GLU A 176 -20.22 35.35 5.53
C GLU A 176 -21.58 35.71 6.11
N VAL A 177 -22.52 36.04 5.22
CA VAL A 177 -23.89 36.40 5.58
C VAL A 177 -24.90 35.58 4.80
N SER A 178 -26.03 35.29 5.44
CA SER A 178 -27.12 34.53 4.84
C SER A 178 -27.93 35.40 3.84
N ASP A 179 -28.76 34.75 3.02
CA ASP A 179 -29.60 35.39 2.00
C ASP A 179 -30.58 36.42 2.58
N ASP A 180 -30.94 36.28 3.86
CA ASP A 180 -31.85 37.20 4.56
C ASP A 180 -31.20 38.52 5.01
N PHE A 181 -29.87 38.64 4.87
CA PHE A 181 -29.13 39.81 5.32
C PHE A 181 -29.39 41.02 4.44
N LYS A 182 -29.77 42.15 5.07
CA LYS A 182 -30.05 43.42 4.39
C LYS A 182 -28.84 44.34 4.44
N GLU A 183 -28.39 44.76 3.27
CA GLU A 183 -27.27 45.67 3.07
C GLU A 183 -27.52 47.01 3.75
N ARG A 184 -26.51 47.46 4.52
CA ARG A 184 -26.53 48.79 5.13
C ARG A 184 -25.77 49.82 4.28
N PRO A 185 -26.07 51.13 4.39
CA PRO A 185 -25.36 52.13 3.64
C PRO A 185 -23.86 52.13 3.98
N GLY A 186 -23.01 51.83 2.99
CA GLY A 186 -21.56 51.76 3.15
C GLY A 186 -20.95 50.37 3.28
N GLU A 187 -21.80 49.35 3.29
CA GLU A 187 -21.38 47.92 3.26
C GLU A 187 -21.41 47.44 1.81
N TYR A 188 -20.50 46.58 1.45
CA TYR A 188 -20.47 45.92 0.14
C TYR A 188 -20.62 44.43 0.29
N ILE A 189 -21.60 43.84 -0.39
CA ILE A 189 -21.88 42.40 -0.34
C ILE A 189 -21.68 41.81 -1.73
N GLU A 190 -20.82 40.80 -1.82
CA GLU A 190 -20.71 39.99 -3.02
C GLU A 190 -21.51 38.70 -2.84
N TRP A 191 -22.56 38.54 -3.62
CA TRP A 191 -23.40 37.34 -3.57
C TRP A 191 -22.87 36.26 -4.47
N ARG A 192 -22.68 35.03 -3.89
CA ARG A 192 -22.25 33.85 -4.62
C ARG A 192 -23.20 32.68 -4.38
N TRP A 193 -23.40 31.87 -5.42
CA TRP A 193 -24.11 30.62 -5.28
C TRP A 193 -23.14 29.53 -4.86
N HIS A 194 -23.48 28.80 -3.78
CA HIS A 194 -22.75 27.68 -3.26
C HIS A 194 -23.58 26.41 -3.40
N ASP A 195 -22.95 25.33 -3.82
CA ASP A 195 -23.55 24.02 -3.83
C ASP A 195 -23.74 23.54 -2.39
N GLU A 196 -24.90 22.98 -2.10
CA GLU A 196 -25.27 22.48 -0.78
C GLU A 196 -26.01 21.16 -0.95
N ILE A 197 -25.73 20.19 -0.10
CA ILE A 197 -26.40 18.90 -0.10
C ILE A 197 -27.47 18.89 0.97
N TRP A 198 -28.64 18.53 0.55
CA TRP A 198 -29.79 18.31 1.41
C TRP A 198 -30.06 16.83 1.57
N GLU A 199 -30.59 16.46 2.71
CA GLU A 199 -31.02 15.09 2.97
C GLU A 199 -32.42 15.05 3.57
N ASN A 200 -33.08 13.92 3.34
CA ASN A 200 -34.37 13.62 3.94
C ASN A 200 -34.54 12.10 4.07
N TYR A 201 -35.31 11.69 5.06
CA TYR A 201 -35.61 10.29 5.31
C TYR A 201 -37.10 10.04 5.13
N LYS A 202 -37.43 8.91 4.50
CA LYS A 202 -38.81 8.47 4.32
C LYS A 202 -38.97 7.13 5.04
N ILE A 203 -39.85 7.09 6.04
CA ILE A 203 -40.17 5.87 6.78
C ILE A 203 -41.40 5.22 6.20
N GLY A 204 -41.26 3.99 5.75
CA GLY A 204 -42.30 3.28 5.04
C GLY A 204 -42.74 4.05 3.78
N ASP A 205 -44.09 4.08 3.51
CA ASP A 205 -44.59 4.74 2.32
C ASP A 205 -45.10 6.17 2.56
N ARG A 206 -45.12 6.65 3.82
CA ARG A 206 -45.88 7.84 4.18
C ARG A 206 -45.10 8.98 4.80
N TYR A 207 -44.17 8.70 5.71
CA TYR A 207 -43.63 9.70 6.62
C TYR A 207 -42.28 10.20 6.17
N TRP A 208 -42.15 11.51 6.06
CA TRP A 208 -40.91 12.21 5.71
C TRP A 208 -40.36 12.90 6.95
N LEU A 209 -39.11 12.61 7.31
CA LEU A 209 -38.45 13.08 8.53
C LEU A 209 -37.08 13.65 8.24
N GLY A 210 -36.70 14.67 9.00
CA GLY A 210 -35.34 15.15 9.03
C GLY A 210 -34.87 15.88 7.77
N ALA A 211 -35.77 16.61 7.11
CA ALA A 211 -35.35 17.48 6.00
C ALA A 211 -34.38 18.54 6.49
N GLN A 212 -33.12 18.39 6.17
CA GLN A 212 -32.01 19.26 6.61
C GLN A 212 -30.89 19.32 5.59
N VAL A 213 -30.03 20.30 5.77
CA VAL A 213 -28.73 20.33 5.11
C VAL A 213 -27.85 19.26 5.75
N VAL A 214 -27.15 18.49 4.95
CA VAL A 214 -26.19 17.48 5.47
C VAL A 214 -25.18 18.20 6.35
N PRO A 215 -25.07 17.86 7.65
CA PRO A 215 -24.22 18.61 8.57
C PRO A 215 -22.73 18.45 8.26
N VAL A 216 -22.37 17.36 7.62
CA VAL A 216 -20.98 17.01 7.31
C VAL A 216 -20.70 17.33 5.84
N GLN A 217 -20.52 18.61 5.53
CA GLN A 217 -20.17 19.09 4.18
C GLN A 217 -18.87 19.87 4.19
N ASN A 218 -18.08 19.69 3.16
CA ASN A 218 -16.93 20.53 2.91
C ASN A 218 -17.38 21.80 2.19
N ASP A 219 -17.06 22.98 2.73
CA ASP A 219 -17.44 24.29 2.13
C ASP A 219 -16.87 24.50 0.72
N LYS A 220 -15.80 23.82 0.37
CA LYS A 220 -15.16 23.93 -0.94
C LYS A 220 -15.79 23.02 -2.00
N ARG A 221 -16.34 21.89 -1.57
CA ARG A 221 -16.91 20.87 -2.45
C ARG A 221 -18.04 20.15 -1.73
N ALA A 222 -19.24 20.37 -2.16
CA ALA A 222 -20.40 19.65 -1.66
C ALA A 222 -20.51 18.31 -2.39
N ASP A 223 -20.08 17.24 -1.77
CA ASP A 223 -20.17 15.87 -2.28
C ASP A 223 -21.30 15.12 -1.55
N LEU A 224 -22.01 14.24 -2.26
CA LEU A 224 -22.97 13.35 -1.64
C LEU A 224 -22.22 12.39 -0.68
N LEU A 225 -22.84 12.02 0.45
CA LEU A 225 -22.29 11.02 1.39
C LEU A 225 -22.21 9.62 0.77
N TYR A 226 -22.94 9.42 -0.32
CA TYR A 226 -22.87 8.22 -1.12
C TYR A 226 -21.81 8.34 -2.19
N ASN A 227 -21.04 7.31 -2.34
CA ASN A 227 -20.14 7.18 -3.47
C ASN A 227 -20.45 5.89 -4.23
N GLY A 228 -19.96 5.81 -5.44
CA GLY A 228 -20.11 4.62 -6.25
C GLY A 228 -19.61 4.82 -7.66
N ARG A 229 -19.30 3.72 -8.27
CA ARG A 229 -18.80 3.69 -9.64
C ARG A 229 -19.46 2.55 -10.43
N ASN A 230 -19.71 2.81 -11.70
CA ASN A 230 -20.14 1.81 -12.66
C ASN A 230 -19.01 1.52 -13.65
N MET A 231 -18.81 0.25 -13.99
CA MET A 231 -17.88 -0.16 -15.01
C MET A 231 -18.36 0.33 -16.38
N HIS A 232 -17.50 1.05 -17.12
CA HIS A 232 -17.79 1.56 -18.48
C HIS A 232 -19.06 2.41 -18.61
N THR A 233 -19.08 3.56 -17.99
CA THR A 233 -20.25 4.43 -17.87
C THR A 233 -20.68 5.16 -19.13
N ARG A 234 -19.81 5.35 -20.13
CA ARG A 234 -20.15 6.11 -21.35
C ARG A 234 -21.04 5.31 -22.28
N HIS A 235 -22.34 5.69 -22.35
CA HIS A 235 -23.33 5.24 -23.35
C HIS A 235 -23.55 3.73 -23.51
N VAL A 236 -22.87 2.89 -22.74
CA VAL A 236 -22.98 1.42 -22.81
C VAL A 236 -23.45 0.91 -21.45
N LYS A 237 -24.48 0.08 -21.44
CA LYS A 237 -24.88 -0.63 -20.22
C LYS A 237 -23.75 -1.56 -19.81
N PRO A 238 -23.24 -1.46 -18.59
CA PRO A 238 -22.20 -2.35 -18.08
C PRO A 238 -22.69 -3.80 -18.14
N LYS A 239 -21.83 -4.69 -18.60
CA LYS A 239 -22.12 -6.13 -18.61
C LYS A 239 -21.22 -6.79 -17.57
N PRO A 240 -21.81 -7.26 -16.48
CA PRO A 240 -21.06 -7.98 -15.45
C PRO A 240 -20.29 -9.15 -16.02
N LEU A 241 -19.12 -9.41 -15.43
CA LEU A 241 -18.28 -10.53 -15.86
C LEU A 241 -19.05 -11.87 -15.77
N VAL A 242 -19.78 -12.04 -14.67
CA VAL A 242 -20.64 -13.21 -14.43
C VAL A 242 -21.74 -13.34 -15.49
N ARG A 243 -22.34 -12.24 -15.90
CA ARG A 243 -23.37 -12.24 -16.95
C ARG A 243 -22.82 -12.63 -18.32
N ARG A 244 -21.56 -12.28 -18.61
CA ARG A 244 -20.88 -12.73 -19.84
C ARG A 244 -20.75 -14.27 -19.83
N GLY A 245 -20.49 -14.87 -18.67
CA GLY A 245 -20.40 -16.32 -18.47
C GLY A 245 -21.73 -17.08 -18.58
N ALA A 246 -22.88 -16.40 -18.48
CA ALA A 246 -24.18 -17.08 -18.45
C ALA A 246 -24.47 -17.91 -19.72
N ALA A 247 -23.99 -17.49 -20.89
CA ALA A 247 -24.14 -18.25 -22.14
C ALA A 247 -23.32 -19.55 -22.10
N TYR A 248 -22.07 -19.46 -21.65
CA TYR A 248 -21.19 -20.62 -21.47
C TYR A 248 -21.74 -21.59 -20.42
N GLN A 249 -22.24 -21.06 -19.29
CA GLN A 249 -22.86 -21.87 -18.24
C GLN A 249 -24.09 -22.66 -18.77
N LYS A 250 -24.97 -22.03 -19.56
CA LYS A 250 -26.09 -22.70 -20.20
C LYS A 250 -25.62 -23.83 -21.12
N THR A 251 -24.59 -23.58 -21.92
CA THR A 251 -24.02 -24.58 -22.82
C THR A 251 -23.45 -25.78 -22.04
N VAL A 252 -22.67 -25.49 -20.98
CA VAL A 252 -22.13 -26.55 -20.09
C VAL A 252 -23.26 -27.37 -19.47
N ASN A 253 -24.30 -26.72 -18.96
CA ASN A 253 -25.44 -27.41 -18.35
C ASN A 253 -26.16 -28.34 -19.36
N ILE A 254 -26.37 -27.87 -20.58
CA ILE A 254 -27.00 -28.65 -21.65
C ILE A 254 -26.13 -29.87 -22.00
N ILE A 255 -24.83 -29.69 -22.16
CA ILE A 255 -23.89 -30.76 -22.51
C ILE A 255 -23.86 -31.81 -21.39
N LYS A 256 -23.70 -31.38 -20.13
CA LYS A 256 -23.68 -32.27 -18.96
C LYS A 256 -24.97 -33.03 -18.82
N TYR A 257 -26.12 -32.35 -18.89
CA TYR A 257 -27.42 -33.02 -18.84
C TYR A 257 -27.57 -34.09 -19.91
N ARG A 258 -27.16 -33.77 -21.16
CA ARG A 258 -27.19 -34.77 -22.25
C ARG A 258 -26.23 -35.92 -22.00
N ALA A 259 -25.03 -35.66 -21.47
CA ALA A 259 -24.07 -36.69 -21.12
C ALA A 259 -24.62 -37.63 -20.02
N GLU A 260 -25.22 -37.09 -18.97
CA GLU A 260 -25.83 -37.83 -17.88
C GLU A 260 -27.01 -38.70 -18.40
N LEU A 261 -27.85 -38.10 -19.25
CA LEU A 261 -28.97 -38.83 -19.85
C LEU A 261 -28.49 -39.96 -20.77
N THR A 262 -27.39 -39.77 -21.49
CA THR A 262 -26.75 -40.76 -22.32
C THR A 262 -26.16 -41.88 -21.45
N LEU A 263 -25.48 -41.55 -20.35
CA LEU A 263 -24.98 -42.53 -19.39
C LEU A 263 -26.13 -43.38 -18.77
N ALA A 264 -27.21 -42.71 -18.36
CA ALA A 264 -28.37 -43.39 -17.77
C ALA A 264 -29.07 -44.34 -18.74
N LYS A 265 -29.01 -44.04 -20.04
CA LYS A 265 -29.58 -44.85 -21.10
C LYS A 265 -28.56 -45.81 -21.75
N ASN A 266 -27.31 -45.79 -21.28
CA ASN A 266 -26.26 -46.59 -21.90
C ASN A 266 -26.54 -48.07 -21.71
N LEU A 267 -26.90 -48.70 -22.80
CA LEU A 267 -26.95 -50.14 -22.93
C LEU A 267 -25.62 -50.54 -23.57
N ASP A 268 -24.69 -51.11 -22.82
CA ASP A 268 -23.35 -51.42 -23.29
C ASP A 268 -23.38 -52.29 -24.55
N HIS A 269 -24.26 -53.26 -24.57
CA HIS A 269 -24.47 -54.16 -25.69
C HIS A 269 -25.95 -54.46 -25.88
N LEU A 270 -26.41 -54.30 -27.08
CA LEU A 270 -27.74 -54.79 -27.49
C LEU A 270 -27.56 -56.05 -28.31
N VAL A 271 -27.98 -57.16 -27.75
CA VAL A 271 -27.95 -58.44 -28.45
C VAL A 271 -29.28 -58.67 -29.18
N LEU A 272 -29.24 -58.75 -30.50
CA LEU A 272 -30.36 -59.16 -31.28
C LEU A 272 -30.53 -60.68 -31.08
N PHE A 273 -31.56 -61.06 -30.32
CA PHE A 273 -31.86 -62.46 -30.01
C PHE A 273 -33.09 -62.89 -30.77
N PRO A 274 -32.99 -63.95 -31.63
CA PRO A 274 -34.12 -64.44 -32.34
C PRO A 274 -35.11 -65.14 -31.37
N LEU A 275 -36.33 -64.65 -31.26
CA LEU A 275 -37.38 -65.21 -30.38
C LEU A 275 -37.63 -66.70 -30.62
N GLY A 276 -37.34 -67.17 -31.81
CA GLY A 276 -37.44 -68.55 -32.16
C GLY A 276 -36.51 -69.51 -31.39
N LEU A 277 -35.46 -69.02 -30.76
CA LEU A 277 -34.50 -69.78 -29.94
C LEU A 277 -34.93 -69.96 -28.48
N ILE A 278 -35.98 -69.30 -28.02
CA ILE A 278 -36.48 -69.42 -26.66
C ILE A 278 -37.05 -70.84 -26.50
N PRO A 279 -36.66 -71.65 -25.48
CA PRO A 279 -37.17 -72.98 -25.24
C PRO A 279 -38.71 -73.00 -25.07
N LYS A 280 -39.42 -73.78 -25.85
CA LYS A 280 -40.91 -73.95 -25.74
C LYS A 280 -41.28 -74.94 -24.65
N LYS A 281 -40.78 -74.76 -23.43
CA LYS A 281 -41.17 -75.55 -22.26
C LYS A 281 -42.06 -74.74 -21.35
N GLU A 282 -42.91 -75.36 -20.60
CA GLU A 282 -43.78 -74.73 -19.63
C GLU A 282 -42.90 -73.97 -18.60
N GLY A 283 -43.16 -72.64 -18.38
CA GLY A 283 -42.38 -71.77 -17.49
C GLY A 283 -41.17 -71.08 -18.12
N TRP A 284 -40.95 -71.26 -19.46
CA TRP A 284 -39.92 -70.51 -20.18
C TRP A 284 -40.55 -69.40 -21.05
N ASP A 285 -40.41 -68.21 -20.65
CA ASP A 285 -40.78 -66.98 -21.37
C ASP A 285 -39.59 -66.04 -21.55
N GLU A 286 -39.84 -64.92 -22.15
CA GLU A 286 -38.84 -63.92 -22.40
C GLU A 286 -38.25 -63.39 -21.07
N ASP A 287 -39.07 -63.23 -20.05
CA ASP A 287 -38.66 -62.72 -18.74
C ASP A 287 -37.78 -63.72 -18.00
N THR A 288 -38.12 -64.99 -18.05
CA THR A 288 -37.31 -66.04 -17.45
C THR A 288 -35.94 -66.16 -18.13
N LEU A 289 -35.90 -66.09 -19.47
CA LEU A 289 -34.63 -66.05 -20.21
C LEU A 289 -33.76 -64.88 -19.81
N MET A 290 -34.36 -63.70 -19.71
CA MET A 290 -33.63 -62.45 -19.28
C MET A 290 -33.20 -62.52 -17.82
N TYR A 291 -33.97 -63.16 -16.96
CA TYR A 291 -33.61 -63.40 -15.57
C TYR A 291 -32.34 -64.26 -15.47
N TYR A 292 -32.28 -65.41 -16.17
CA TYR A 292 -31.11 -66.27 -16.18
C TYR A 292 -29.88 -65.58 -16.81
N ALA A 293 -30.09 -64.86 -17.89
CA ALA A 293 -29.02 -64.09 -18.54
C ALA A 293 -28.41 -63.00 -17.59
N ARG A 294 -29.25 -62.32 -16.85
CA ARG A 294 -28.77 -61.25 -15.88
C ARG A 294 -28.21 -61.84 -14.60
N SER A 295 -28.86 -62.91 -14.05
CA SER A 295 -28.47 -63.41 -12.74
C SER A 295 -27.27 -64.35 -12.79
N PHE A 296 -27.17 -65.13 -13.86
CA PHE A 296 -26.15 -66.18 -13.96
C PHE A 296 -25.23 -66.03 -15.17
N SER A 297 -25.45 -65.07 -16.04
CA SER A 297 -24.69 -64.84 -17.29
C SER A 297 -24.77 -66.07 -18.24
N PHE A 298 -25.81 -66.93 -18.14
CA PHE A 298 -26.04 -68.00 -19.02
C PHE A 298 -27.27 -67.74 -19.91
N LEU A 299 -27.12 -68.04 -21.20
CA LEU A 299 -28.17 -67.91 -22.17
C LEU A 299 -28.56 -69.33 -22.65
N PHE A 300 -29.77 -69.80 -22.30
CA PHE A 300 -30.28 -71.08 -22.72
C PHE A 300 -31.06 -70.95 -24.02
N PHE A 301 -30.81 -71.77 -24.97
CA PHE A 301 -31.55 -71.80 -26.25
C PHE A 301 -31.90 -73.18 -26.66
N ASP A 302 -32.94 -73.33 -27.50
CA ASP A 302 -33.43 -74.60 -28.02
C ASP A 302 -32.68 -75.01 -29.30
N ASP A 303 -31.76 -75.98 -29.18
CA ASP A 303 -30.92 -76.50 -30.27
C ASP A 303 -31.61 -77.57 -31.11
N THR A 304 -32.76 -78.01 -30.67
CA THR A 304 -33.51 -79.10 -31.35
C THR A 304 -34.31 -78.61 -32.56
N ARG A 305 -34.36 -77.33 -32.81
CA ARG A 305 -35.17 -76.80 -33.90
C ARG A 305 -34.45 -76.87 -35.25
N PRO A 306 -35.25 -77.16 -36.33
CA PRO A 306 -34.70 -77.01 -37.65
C PRO A 306 -34.27 -75.56 -37.87
N ASN A 307 -33.05 -75.37 -38.30
CA ASN A 307 -32.38 -74.06 -38.51
C ASN A 307 -31.87 -73.38 -37.26
N ALA A 308 -31.73 -74.01 -36.07
CA ALA A 308 -31.17 -73.42 -34.87
C ALA A 308 -29.79 -72.85 -35.14
N ASN A 309 -28.91 -73.48 -35.87
CA ASN A 309 -27.58 -73.00 -36.24
C ASN A 309 -27.62 -71.71 -37.08
N VAL A 310 -28.61 -71.57 -37.98
CA VAL A 310 -28.79 -70.36 -38.78
C VAL A 310 -29.28 -69.17 -37.88
N MET A 311 -30.15 -69.49 -36.93
CA MET A 311 -30.65 -68.53 -35.98
C MET A 311 -29.57 -68.08 -34.99
N ILE A 312 -28.68 -68.99 -34.56
CA ILE A 312 -27.52 -68.62 -33.72
C ILE A 312 -26.53 -67.69 -34.49
N GLN A 313 -26.32 -68.03 -35.78
CA GLN A 313 -25.49 -67.12 -36.65
C GLN A 313 -26.16 -65.79 -36.93
N ALA A 314 -27.48 -65.70 -36.79
CA ALA A 314 -28.21 -64.45 -36.92
C ALA A 314 -28.17 -63.60 -35.64
N MET A 315 -27.67 -64.12 -34.50
CA MET A 315 -27.41 -63.35 -33.31
C MET A 315 -26.29 -62.33 -33.64
N ARG A 316 -26.62 -61.09 -33.48
CA ARG A 316 -25.64 -59.96 -33.66
C ARG A 316 -25.57 -59.19 -32.40
N ASP A 317 -24.36 -59.02 -31.98
CA ASP A 317 -24.03 -58.02 -30.94
C ASP A 317 -23.92 -56.64 -31.59
N ILE A 318 -24.80 -55.76 -31.19
CA ILE A 318 -24.74 -54.36 -31.59
C ILE A 318 -24.15 -53.59 -30.41
N ASN A 319 -22.91 -53.20 -30.57
CA ASN A 319 -22.29 -52.30 -29.61
C ASN A 319 -23.00 -50.94 -29.68
N VAL A 320 -23.85 -50.65 -28.70
CA VAL A 320 -24.59 -49.40 -28.56
C VAL A 320 -23.93 -48.53 -27.51
N SER A 321 -22.70 -48.87 -27.11
CA SER A 321 -21.96 -48.12 -26.12
C SER A 321 -21.78 -46.66 -26.57
N SER A 322 -22.41 -45.76 -25.83
CA SER A 322 -22.33 -44.32 -26.03
C SER A 322 -21.21 -43.69 -25.22
N LEU A 323 -20.34 -44.49 -24.59
CA LEU A 323 -19.25 -44.01 -23.74
C LEU A 323 -18.33 -43.01 -24.48
N GLN A 324 -18.05 -43.28 -25.76
CA GLN A 324 -17.28 -42.38 -26.61
C GLN A 324 -17.94 -40.99 -26.76
N HIS A 325 -19.27 -40.96 -26.91
CA HIS A 325 -20.02 -39.69 -26.98
C HIS A 325 -20.00 -38.94 -25.65
N VAL A 326 -20.03 -39.65 -24.52
CA VAL A 326 -19.92 -39.07 -23.20
C VAL A 326 -18.52 -38.46 -22.99
N ILE A 327 -17.45 -39.16 -23.37
CA ILE A 327 -16.07 -38.64 -23.31
C ILE A 327 -15.95 -37.39 -24.18
N GLN A 328 -16.49 -37.41 -25.40
CA GLN A 328 -16.50 -36.23 -26.28
C GLN A 328 -17.29 -35.06 -25.67
N ALA A 329 -18.42 -35.32 -25.01
CA ALA A 329 -19.21 -34.31 -24.32
C ALA A 329 -18.41 -33.66 -23.17
N TYR A 330 -17.70 -34.45 -22.37
CA TYR A 330 -16.83 -33.91 -21.32
C TYR A 330 -15.65 -33.10 -21.88
N ASN A 331 -15.04 -33.54 -22.97
CA ASN A 331 -14.00 -32.77 -23.66
C ASN A 331 -14.56 -31.43 -24.17
N LEU A 332 -15.78 -31.41 -24.71
CA LEU A 332 -16.45 -30.19 -25.12
C LEU A 332 -16.73 -29.24 -23.93
N VAL A 333 -17.10 -29.79 -22.76
CA VAL A 333 -17.24 -28.96 -21.53
C VAL A 333 -15.91 -28.29 -21.16
N VAL A 334 -14.79 -29.01 -21.29
CA VAL A 334 -13.46 -28.41 -21.03
C VAL A 334 -13.18 -27.29 -22.01
N MET A 335 -13.44 -27.47 -23.30
CA MET A 335 -13.26 -26.43 -24.32
C MET A 335 -14.13 -25.20 -24.04
N VAL A 336 -15.42 -25.38 -23.73
CA VAL A 336 -16.31 -24.26 -23.42
C VAL A 336 -15.86 -23.50 -22.17
N LYS A 337 -15.31 -24.19 -21.17
CA LYS A 337 -14.72 -23.53 -19.99
C LYS A 337 -13.47 -22.74 -20.36
N GLN A 338 -12.61 -23.28 -21.23
CA GLN A 338 -11.43 -22.57 -21.71
C GLN A 338 -11.80 -21.31 -22.50
N GLU A 339 -12.78 -21.38 -23.40
CA GLU A 339 -13.30 -20.22 -24.12
C GLU A 339 -13.81 -19.13 -23.19
N TRP A 340 -14.51 -19.52 -22.11
CA TRP A 340 -14.95 -18.55 -21.11
C TRP A 340 -13.77 -17.93 -20.37
N ASP A 341 -12.81 -18.72 -19.93
CA ASP A 341 -11.60 -18.26 -19.27
C ASP A 341 -10.85 -17.25 -20.17
N GLU A 342 -10.66 -17.57 -21.44
CA GLU A 342 -10.05 -16.69 -22.43
C GLU A 342 -10.84 -15.38 -22.59
N SER A 343 -12.19 -15.46 -22.63
CA SER A 343 -13.04 -14.26 -22.71
C SER A 343 -12.95 -13.35 -21.49
N CYS A 344 -12.54 -13.91 -20.35
CA CYS A 344 -12.26 -13.18 -19.11
C CYS A 344 -10.80 -12.74 -18.98
N GLY A 345 -9.93 -13.07 -19.95
CA GLY A 345 -8.49 -12.81 -19.89
C GLY A 345 -7.74 -13.72 -18.91
N ILE A 346 -8.32 -14.90 -18.59
CA ILE A 346 -7.70 -15.87 -17.67
C ILE A 346 -7.07 -16.99 -18.50
N ASN A 347 -5.75 -17.07 -18.49
CA ASN A 347 -5.02 -18.15 -19.14
C ASN A 347 -4.68 -19.29 -18.12
N PRO A 348 -4.29 -20.48 -18.60
CA PRO A 348 -3.92 -21.60 -17.73
C PRO A 348 -2.79 -21.27 -16.74
N GLN A 349 -1.81 -20.48 -17.17
CA GLN A 349 -0.68 -20.06 -16.33
C GLN A 349 -1.14 -19.21 -15.14
N ARG A 350 -2.15 -18.36 -15.33
CA ARG A 350 -2.77 -17.57 -14.24
C ARG A 350 -3.51 -18.46 -13.24
N LYS A 351 -4.02 -19.62 -13.69
CA LYS A 351 -4.64 -20.64 -12.83
C LYS A 351 -3.62 -21.51 -12.07
N GLY A 352 -2.32 -21.31 -12.33
CA GLY A 352 -1.25 -22.11 -11.73
C GLY A 352 -0.88 -23.37 -12.53
N GLU A 353 -1.42 -23.55 -13.71
CA GLU A 353 -1.04 -24.65 -14.59
C GLU A 353 0.29 -24.32 -15.28
N VAL A 354 1.38 -24.91 -14.78
CA VAL A 354 2.72 -24.73 -15.35
C VAL A 354 3.11 -26.01 -16.08
N ASN A 355 3.39 -25.91 -17.37
CA ASN A 355 3.98 -27.03 -18.11
C ASN A 355 5.40 -27.27 -17.60
N ALA A 356 5.73 -28.51 -17.25
CA ALA A 356 7.05 -28.90 -16.75
C ALA A 356 8.22 -28.53 -17.69
N SER A 357 7.92 -28.32 -18.99
CA SER A 357 8.89 -27.93 -20.03
C SER A 357 8.93 -26.42 -20.31
N ALA A 358 8.04 -25.62 -19.70
CA ALA A 358 8.02 -24.18 -19.92
C ALA A 358 9.10 -23.49 -19.06
N GLY A 359 9.93 -22.66 -19.67
CA GLY A 359 10.88 -21.84 -18.94
C GLY A 359 10.17 -20.83 -18.05
N LEU A 360 10.76 -20.54 -16.88
CA LEU A 360 10.19 -19.62 -15.88
C LEU A 360 9.80 -18.27 -16.50
N GLY A 361 10.63 -17.71 -17.38
CA GLY A 361 10.38 -16.43 -18.05
C GLY A 361 9.16 -16.44 -18.97
N VAL A 362 8.94 -17.53 -19.71
CA VAL A 362 7.78 -17.66 -20.61
C VAL A 362 6.47 -17.75 -19.82
N THR A 363 6.50 -18.47 -18.68
CA THR A 363 5.34 -18.59 -17.80
C THR A 363 4.99 -17.24 -17.16
N GLN A 364 6.00 -16.49 -16.74
CA GLN A 364 5.85 -15.18 -16.14
C GLN A 364 5.32 -14.15 -17.15
N GLU A 365 5.87 -14.13 -18.38
CA GLU A 365 5.39 -13.27 -19.47
C GLU A 365 3.93 -13.60 -19.86
N ALA A 366 3.56 -14.88 -19.89
CA ALA A 366 2.19 -15.30 -20.19
C ALA A 366 1.20 -14.87 -19.08
N GLN A 367 1.62 -14.95 -17.81
CA GLN A 367 0.85 -14.41 -16.69
C GLN A 367 0.68 -12.90 -16.81
N ASP A 368 1.74 -12.16 -17.06
CA ASP A 368 1.70 -10.70 -17.16
C ASP A 368 0.77 -10.24 -18.29
N ARG A 369 0.84 -10.86 -19.45
CA ARG A 369 -0.09 -10.58 -20.56
C ARG A 369 -1.56 -10.85 -20.19
N SER A 370 -1.83 -11.92 -19.43
CA SER A 370 -3.17 -12.23 -18.95
C SER A 370 -3.69 -11.17 -17.98
N TYR A 371 -2.81 -10.59 -17.14
CA TYR A 371 -3.19 -9.50 -16.24
C TYR A 371 -3.54 -8.22 -16.96
N VAL A 372 -2.80 -7.86 -18.01
CA VAL A 372 -3.08 -6.65 -18.80
C VAL A 372 -4.52 -6.64 -19.34
N MET A 373 -5.07 -7.79 -19.73
CA MET A 373 -6.45 -7.88 -20.23
C MET A 373 -7.53 -7.56 -19.17
N SER A 374 -7.23 -7.82 -17.91
CA SER A 374 -8.17 -7.55 -16.78
C SER A 374 -7.75 -6.32 -15.95
N GLU A 375 -6.63 -5.69 -16.28
CA GLU A 375 -6.04 -4.60 -15.51
C GLU A 375 -6.97 -3.39 -15.39
N GLU A 376 -7.65 -3.02 -16.46
CA GLU A 376 -8.59 -1.90 -16.47
C GLU A 376 -9.67 -2.04 -15.40
N MET A 377 -10.21 -3.25 -15.23
CA MET A 377 -11.22 -3.54 -14.22
C MET A 377 -10.68 -3.36 -12.79
N PHE A 378 -9.44 -3.75 -12.54
CA PHE A 378 -8.81 -3.57 -11.24
C PHE A 378 -8.45 -2.11 -10.98
N LEU A 379 -7.92 -1.40 -11.98
CA LEU A 379 -7.60 0.02 -11.87
C LEU A 379 -8.83 0.87 -11.58
N GLU A 380 -9.97 0.57 -12.23
CA GLU A 380 -11.22 1.26 -11.95
C GLU A 380 -11.71 1.03 -10.53
N TYR A 381 -11.50 -0.18 -9.98
CA TYR A 381 -11.86 -0.48 -8.60
C TYR A 381 -10.91 0.17 -7.59
N GLU A 382 -9.60 0.15 -7.85
CA GLU A 382 -8.58 0.86 -7.05
C GLU A 382 -8.84 2.37 -7.00
N GLU A 383 -9.34 2.94 -8.09
CA GLU A 383 -9.73 4.35 -8.13
C GLU A 383 -10.95 4.64 -7.24
N PHE A 384 -11.92 3.70 -7.18
CA PHE A 384 -13.02 3.76 -6.23
C PHE A 384 -12.52 3.67 -4.79
N GLU A 385 -11.63 2.72 -4.46
CA GLU A 385 -11.03 2.60 -3.13
C GLU A 385 -10.30 3.88 -2.71
N ARG A 386 -9.53 4.47 -3.61
CA ARG A 386 -8.83 5.74 -3.35
C ARG A 386 -9.80 6.86 -2.98
N GLU A 387 -10.88 7.01 -3.74
CA GLU A 387 -11.91 8.02 -3.47
C GLU A 387 -12.64 7.77 -2.14
N GLU A 388 -12.80 6.51 -1.75
CA GLU A 388 -13.36 6.16 -0.45
C GLU A 388 -12.41 6.56 0.69
N TYR A 389 -11.13 6.21 0.59
CA TYR A 389 -10.14 6.62 1.58
C TYR A 389 -10.02 8.14 1.72
N GLU A 390 -10.01 8.87 0.59
CA GLU A 390 -10.00 10.33 0.60
C GLU A 390 -11.26 10.88 1.27
N GLY A 391 -12.44 10.35 0.94
CA GLY A 391 -13.70 10.74 1.54
C GLY A 391 -13.78 10.44 3.03
N MET A 392 -13.27 9.29 3.48
CA MET A 392 -13.22 8.94 4.89
C MET A 392 -12.27 9.85 5.69
N LEU A 393 -11.13 10.24 5.10
CA LEU A 393 -10.24 11.22 5.71
C LEU A 393 -10.87 12.62 5.80
N GLU A 394 -11.62 13.04 4.79
CA GLU A 394 -12.36 14.32 4.88
C GLU A 394 -13.44 14.25 5.97
N LEU A 395 -14.21 13.17 6.05
CA LEU A 395 -15.19 12.97 7.12
C LEU A 395 -14.56 12.92 8.51
N SER A 396 -13.38 12.34 8.64
CA SER A 396 -12.68 12.27 9.92
C SER A 396 -12.31 13.65 10.49
N LYS A 397 -12.18 14.66 9.66
CA LYS A 397 -11.98 16.04 10.11
C LYS A 397 -13.18 16.55 10.90
N PHE A 398 -14.38 16.17 10.49
CA PHE A 398 -15.60 16.50 11.23
C PHE A 398 -15.74 15.66 12.49
N ALA A 399 -15.52 14.35 12.38
CA ALA A 399 -15.62 13.43 13.50
C ALA A 399 -14.61 13.75 14.62
N PHE A 400 -13.40 14.18 14.26
CA PHE A 400 -12.33 14.45 15.21
C PHE A 400 -12.12 15.94 15.47
N SER A 401 -13.15 16.77 15.28
CA SER A 401 -13.09 18.22 15.51
C SER A 401 -12.69 18.58 16.94
N ASP A 402 -13.15 17.81 17.90
CA ASP A 402 -12.86 18.00 19.34
C ASP A 402 -11.57 17.32 19.80
N GLY A 403 -10.86 16.67 18.86
CA GLY A 403 -9.67 15.86 19.14
C GLY A 403 -10.02 14.43 19.54
N ILE A 404 -9.11 13.51 19.27
CA ILE A 404 -9.26 12.09 19.63
C ILE A 404 -7.96 11.52 20.16
N GLN A 405 -8.08 10.64 21.16
CA GLN A 405 -6.99 9.79 21.63
C GLN A 405 -7.43 8.34 21.55
N ALA A 406 -6.86 7.56 20.67
CA ALA A 406 -7.22 6.18 20.45
C ALA A 406 -6.01 5.26 20.34
N ASN A 407 -6.14 4.07 20.92
CA ASN A 407 -5.19 2.97 20.73
C ASN A 407 -5.77 2.01 19.71
N PHE A 408 -5.01 1.66 18.71
CA PHE A 408 -5.42 0.68 17.69
C PHE A 408 -4.28 -0.26 17.34
N ILE A 409 -4.60 -1.33 16.63
CA ILE A 409 -3.64 -2.34 16.18
C ILE A 409 -3.49 -2.16 14.67
N LYS A 410 -2.25 -1.88 14.24
CA LYS A 410 -1.93 -1.82 12.81
C LYS A 410 -2.05 -3.20 12.17
N GLN A 411 -2.12 -3.24 10.85
CA GLN A 411 -2.21 -4.51 10.11
C GLN A 411 -0.98 -5.42 10.32
N ASP A 412 0.16 -4.85 10.67
CA ASP A 412 1.38 -5.57 11.06
C ASP A 412 1.35 -6.16 12.49
N GLY A 413 0.25 -5.98 13.22
CA GLY A 413 0.08 -6.42 14.60
C GLY A 413 0.75 -5.51 15.64
N THR A 414 1.38 -4.43 15.24
CA THR A 414 1.96 -3.45 16.17
C THR A 414 0.88 -2.56 16.77
N ARG A 415 1.06 -2.18 18.04
CA ARG A 415 0.18 -1.22 18.69
C ARG A 415 0.56 0.19 18.27
N ALA A 416 -0.41 0.96 17.81
CA ALA A 416 -0.26 2.37 17.51
C ALA A 416 -1.17 3.21 18.40
N PHE A 417 -0.78 4.44 18.61
CA PHE A 417 -1.53 5.41 19.39
C PHE A 417 -1.78 6.63 18.50
N LEU A 418 -3.05 6.92 18.25
CA LEU A 418 -3.46 8.14 17.59
C LEU A 418 -3.71 9.20 18.65
N ASP A 419 -2.96 10.29 18.61
CA ASP A 419 -3.13 11.45 19.47
C ASP A 419 -3.33 12.72 18.61
N LEU A 420 -4.56 13.19 18.57
CA LEU A 420 -4.97 14.42 17.91
C LEU A 420 -5.41 15.45 18.96
N HIS A 421 -4.54 15.72 19.94
CA HIS A 421 -4.82 16.68 21.00
C HIS A 421 -4.95 18.12 20.46
N ASN A 422 -4.34 18.43 19.32
CA ASN A 422 -4.42 19.74 18.67
C ASN A 422 -4.92 19.56 17.23
N PRO A 423 -6.24 19.46 17.01
CA PRO A 423 -6.81 19.10 15.72
C PRO A 423 -6.65 20.17 14.64
N GLU A 424 -6.35 21.44 14.97
CA GLU A 424 -6.29 22.56 14.02
C GLU A 424 -5.38 22.29 12.82
N THR A 425 -4.22 21.68 13.06
CA THR A 425 -3.28 21.34 11.97
C THR A 425 -3.84 20.25 11.06
N PHE A 426 -4.53 19.27 11.63
CA PHE A 426 -5.18 18.19 10.88
C PHE A 426 -6.38 18.71 10.08
N LEU A 427 -7.23 19.53 10.70
CA LEU A 427 -8.41 20.13 10.09
C LEU A 427 -8.05 21.00 8.87
N ASN A 428 -7.00 21.80 9.00
CA ASN A 428 -6.59 22.75 7.96
C ASN A 428 -5.71 22.14 6.85
N THR A 429 -5.22 20.90 7.03
CA THR A 429 -4.34 20.26 6.06
C THR A 429 -5.16 19.48 5.02
N GLN A 430 -4.90 19.71 3.73
CA GLN A 430 -5.40 18.84 2.69
C GLN A 430 -4.59 17.56 2.66
N LEU A 431 -5.28 16.43 2.81
CA LEU A 431 -4.68 15.10 2.78
C LEU A 431 -5.06 14.43 1.45
N GLY A 432 -4.07 13.89 0.77
CA GLY A 432 -4.27 13.07 -0.42
C GLY A 432 -3.94 11.62 -0.12
N VAL A 433 -4.67 10.70 -0.72
CA VAL A 433 -4.45 9.26 -0.59
C VAL A 433 -3.89 8.70 -1.89
N PHE A 434 -2.89 7.88 -1.77
CA PHE A 434 -2.34 7.15 -2.90
C PHE A 434 -2.52 5.64 -2.65
N VAL A 435 -3.40 5.02 -3.42
CA VAL A 435 -3.61 3.56 -3.40
C VAL A 435 -2.69 2.94 -4.44
N LYS A 436 -1.94 1.93 -4.04
CA LYS A 436 -0.95 1.27 -4.89
C LYS A 436 -1.41 -0.13 -5.29
N ASN A 437 -1.16 -0.47 -6.54
CA ASN A 437 -1.39 -1.82 -7.03
C ASN A 437 -0.32 -2.77 -6.48
N GLY A 438 -0.72 -3.63 -5.54
CA GLY A 438 0.21 -4.50 -4.80
C GLY A 438 1.08 -5.40 -5.69
N ARG A 439 0.63 -5.75 -6.89
CA ARG A 439 1.38 -6.62 -7.81
C ARG A 439 2.52 -5.94 -8.55
N ARG A 440 2.23 -4.77 -9.12
CA ARG A 440 3.28 -3.95 -9.76
C ARG A 440 4.30 -3.50 -8.73
N GLU A 441 3.84 -3.31 -7.52
CA GLU A 441 4.67 -2.92 -6.40
C GLU A 441 5.56 -4.07 -5.92
N LEU A 442 5.02 -5.28 -5.79
CA LEU A 442 5.82 -6.47 -5.42
C LEU A 442 6.97 -6.71 -6.40
N ALA A 443 6.71 -6.66 -7.71
CA ALA A 443 7.75 -6.82 -8.71
C ALA A 443 8.82 -5.70 -8.64
N LYS A 444 8.39 -4.46 -8.41
CA LYS A 444 9.30 -3.33 -8.20
C LYS A 444 10.05 -3.44 -6.88
N MET A 445 9.40 -3.90 -5.82
CA MET A 445 10.02 -4.14 -4.51
C MET A 445 11.08 -5.24 -4.59
N GLU A 446 10.80 -6.35 -5.26
CA GLU A 446 11.78 -7.42 -5.46
C GLU A 446 12.99 -6.92 -6.26
N LEU A 447 12.74 -6.15 -7.33
CA LEU A 447 13.82 -5.53 -8.10
C LEU A 447 14.65 -4.58 -7.24
N LEU A 448 14.01 -3.71 -6.47
CA LEU A 448 14.68 -2.77 -5.58
C LEU A 448 15.41 -3.49 -4.44
N ARG A 449 14.80 -4.48 -3.81
CA ARG A 449 15.46 -5.30 -2.79
C ARG A 449 16.73 -5.94 -3.34
N SER A 450 16.65 -6.50 -4.56
CA SER A 450 17.81 -7.12 -5.21
C SER A 450 18.94 -6.10 -5.51
N GLN A 451 18.59 -4.85 -5.84
CA GLN A 451 19.56 -3.78 -6.09
C GLN A 451 20.08 -3.16 -4.80
N MET A 452 19.26 -3.08 -3.76
CA MET A 452 19.61 -2.42 -2.49
C MET A 452 20.37 -3.32 -1.53
N LEU A 453 20.20 -4.64 -1.62
CA LEU A 453 20.92 -5.58 -0.76
C LEU A 453 22.44 -5.39 -0.81
N PRO A 454 23.09 -5.21 -1.98
CA PRO A 454 24.51 -4.88 -2.06
C PRO A 454 24.87 -3.52 -1.44
N PHE A 455 24.00 -2.52 -1.54
CA PHE A 455 24.22 -1.20 -0.93
C PHE A 455 24.16 -1.26 0.60
N ALA A 456 23.19 -1.97 1.15
CA ALA A 456 23.05 -2.15 2.59
C ALA A 456 24.22 -2.99 3.18
N GLN A 457 24.70 -3.99 2.44
CA GLN A 457 25.88 -4.77 2.82
C GLN A 457 27.15 -3.91 2.81
N ASN A 458 27.31 -3.00 1.85
CA ASN A 458 28.43 -2.08 1.78
C ASN A 458 28.39 -0.99 2.87
N ALA A 459 27.21 -0.61 3.31
CA ALA A 459 27.01 0.36 4.39
C ALA A 459 27.20 -0.23 5.80
N VAL A 460 27.31 -1.56 5.91
CA VAL A 460 27.51 -2.28 7.18
C VAL A 460 26.47 -1.91 8.26
N ASP A 461 25.24 -1.66 7.87
CA ASP A 461 24.14 -1.36 8.80
C ASP A 461 23.17 -2.56 8.88
N PRO A 462 23.33 -3.47 9.87
CA PRO A 462 22.49 -4.66 9.99
C PRO A 462 21.02 -4.33 10.23
N LYS A 463 20.75 -3.17 10.85
CA LYS A 463 19.39 -2.72 11.13
C LYS A 463 18.67 -2.32 9.86
N ALA A 464 19.34 -1.58 8.98
CA ALA A 464 18.79 -1.19 7.69
C ALA A 464 18.53 -2.40 6.77
N ILE A 465 19.36 -3.46 6.87
CA ILE A 465 19.14 -4.73 6.15
C ILE A 465 17.85 -5.41 6.64
N SER A 466 17.65 -5.49 7.96
CA SER A 466 16.43 -6.05 8.54
C SER A 466 15.20 -5.26 8.14
N GLU A 467 15.24 -3.93 8.29
CA GLU A 467 14.16 -3.03 7.88
C GLU A 467 13.85 -3.13 6.37
N LEU A 468 14.87 -3.32 5.52
CA LEU A 468 14.69 -3.51 4.08
C LEU A 468 14.02 -4.84 3.73
N ILE A 469 14.29 -5.90 4.49
CA ILE A 469 13.67 -7.22 4.31
C ILE A 469 12.22 -7.20 4.79
N GLU A 470 11.96 -6.50 5.89
CA GLU A 470 10.65 -6.38 6.51
C GLU A 470 9.73 -5.36 5.82
N ALA A 471 10.30 -4.42 5.05
CA ALA A 471 9.52 -3.38 4.37
C ALA A 471 8.47 -3.98 3.42
N GLU A 472 7.21 -3.66 3.65
CA GLU A 472 6.09 -4.13 2.83
C GLU A 472 5.75 -3.18 1.68
N ASN A 473 6.19 -1.92 1.77
CA ASN A 473 5.81 -0.85 0.86
C ASN A 473 7.02 -0.19 0.16
N TYR A 474 6.82 0.17 -1.11
CA TYR A 474 7.79 0.94 -1.89
C TYR A 474 8.21 2.25 -1.19
N GLY A 475 7.26 2.92 -0.52
CA GLY A 475 7.52 4.16 0.24
C GLY A 475 8.42 3.94 1.45
N GLU A 476 8.35 2.79 2.10
CA GLU A 476 9.23 2.42 3.21
C GLU A 476 10.64 2.15 2.70
N ILE A 477 10.76 1.40 1.59
CA ILE A 477 12.06 1.18 0.94
C ILE A 477 12.72 2.52 0.56
N HIS A 478 11.93 3.48 0.06
CA HIS A 478 12.44 4.81 -0.29
C HIS A 478 12.90 5.58 0.95
N LYS A 479 12.15 5.55 2.04
CA LYS A 479 12.55 6.18 3.32
C LYS A 479 13.83 5.56 3.89
N ILE A 480 13.96 4.23 3.82
CA ILE A 480 15.17 3.52 4.24
C ILE A 480 16.34 3.92 3.34
N MET A 481 16.09 4.05 2.04
CA MET A 481 17.07 4.50 1.05
C MET A 481 17.59 5.91 1.34
N ASP A 482 16.68 6.85 1.57
CA ASP A 482 17.02 8.24 1.90
C ASP A 482 17.80 8.31 3.22
N ALA A 483 17.40 7.53 4.21
CA ALA A 483 18.11 7.45 5.50
C ALA A 483 19.52 6.85 5.36
N LEU A 484 19.68 5.80 4.53
CA LEU A 484 20.99 5.21 4.20
C LEU A 484 21.87 6.22 3.43
N GLN A 485 21.30 6.91 2.46
CA GLN A 485 22.02 7.92 1.68
C GLN A 485 22.49 9.08 2.56
N MET A 486 21.64 9.58 3.45
CA MET A 486 22.03 10.59 4.43
C MET A 486 23.15 10.12 5.35
N LYS A 487 23.10 8.87 5.82
CA LYS A 487 24.18 8.28 6.64
C LYS A 487 25.49 8.15 5.85
N MET A 488 25.43 7.69 4.61
CA MET A 488 26.60 7.59 3.74
C MET A 488 27.20 8.95 3.42
N ASP A 489 26.40 9.96 3.18
CA ASP A 489 26.87 11.31 2.91
C ASP A 489 27.47 11.96 4.17
N ALA A 490 26.89 11.73 5.34
CA ALA A 490 27.47 12.13 6.62
C ALA A 490 28.81 11.44 6.89
N GLN A 491 28.91 10.15 6.59
CA GLN A 491 30.16 9.38 6.76
C GLN A 491 31.24 9.85 5.78
N LYS A 492 30.87 10.12 4.51
CA LYS A 492 31.79 10.71 3.54
C LYS A 492 32.27 12.10 3.96
N ALA A 493 31.38 12.93 4.50
CA ALA A 493 31.74 14.26 5.01
C ALA A 493 32.71 14.14 6.21
N GLN A 494 32.49 13.17 7.09
CA GLN A 494 33.37 12.90 8.22
C GLN A 494 34.75 12.36 7.76
N ASP A 495 34.76 11.45 6.78
CA ASP A 495 36.01 10.94 6.18
C ASP A 495 36.79 12.07 5.46
N GLN A 496 36.09 12.95 4.76
CA GLN A 496 36.71 14.13 4.15
C GLN A 496 37.30 15.10 5.19
N GLN A 497 36.59 15.31 6.30
CA GLN A 497 37.12 16.13 7.41
C GLN A 497 38.36 15.49 8.04
N LEU A 498 38.35 14.15 8.26
CA LEU A 498 39.50 13.42 8.75
C LEU A 498 40.69 13.48 7.78
N GLN A 499 40.45 13.36 6.49
CA GLN A 499 41.50 13.53 5.48
C GLN A 499 42.05 14.95 5.45
N GLN A 500 41.18 15.95 5.54
CA GLN A 500 41.64 17.37 5.64
C GLN A 500 42.47 17.59 6.89
N GLN A 501 42.07 17.09 8.05
CA GLN A 501 42.85 17.16 9.28
C GLN A 501 44.19 16.43 9.15
N GLN A 502 44.23 15.28 8.47
CA GLN A 502 45.50 14.59 8.19
C GLN A 502 46.39 15.37 7.25
N ILE A 503 45.85 16.00 6.22
CA ILE A 503 46.58 16.85 5.29
C ILE A 503 47.11 18.13 6.00
N GLU A 504 46.30 18.73 6.86
CA GLU A 504 46.72 19.88 7.67
C GLU A 504 47.81 19.51 8.67
N SER A 505 47.67 18.36 9.35
CA SER A 505 48.70 17.87 10.24
C SER A 505 50.02 17.54 9.53
N GLN A 506 49.95 16.94 8.32
CA GLN A 506 51.12 16.71 7.48
C GLN A 506 51.77 18.00 7.00
N LYS A 507 50.97 19.00 6.62
CA LYS A 507 51.48 20.33 6.26
C LYS A 507 52.16 21.01 7.44
N ALA A 508 51.54 20.97 8.64
CA ALA A 508 52.15 21.54 9.84
C ALA A 508 53.49 20.89 10.17
N ILE A 509 53.61 19.54 10.04
CA ILE A 509 54.84 18.81 10.22
C ILE A 509 55.88 19.21 9.17
N ALA A 510 55.48 19.36 7.89
CA ALA A 510 56.37 19.77 6.82
C ALA A 510 56.86 21.21 7.00
N ASP A 511 56.00 22.13 7.50
CA ASP A 511 56.38 23.48 7.80
C ASP A 511 57.34 23.57 9.01
N GLU A 512 57.13 22.76 10.05
CA GLU A 512 58.08 22.61 11.16
C GLU A 512 59.42 22.05 10.68
N GLU A 513 59.46 21.04 9.80
CA GLU A 513 60.68 20.54 9.21
C GLU A 513 61.42 21.59 8.37
N MET A 514 60.67 22.41 7.61
CA MET A 514 61.24 23.50 6.81
C MET A 514 61.83 24.60 7.70
N GLN A 515 61.16 24.95 8.81
CA GLN A 515 61.67 25.89 9.78
C GLN A 515 62.94 25.34 10.44
N PHE A 516 62.95 24.08 10.84
CA PHE A 516 64.14 23.41 11.41
C PHE A 516 65.33 23.45 10.44
N LYS A 517 65.10 23.18 9.13
CA LYS A 517 66.15 23.26 8.11
C LYS A 517 66.68 24.69 7.90
N ARG A 518 65.86 25.72 8.05
CA ARG A 518 66.28 27.13 7.99
C ARG A 518 67.14 27.48 9.21
N ASP A 519 66.68 27.14 10.39
CA ASP A 519 67.43 27.35 11.64
C ASP A 519 68.78 26.65 11.62
N ASP A 520 68.84 25.37 11.10
CA ASP A 520 70.13 24.63 10.97
C ASP A 520 71.06 25.31 9.92
N SER A 521 70.48 25.84 8.81
CA SER A 521 71.30 26.56 7.82
C SER A 521 71.84 27.88 8.34
N GLU A 522 71.07 28.61 9.17
CA GLU A 522 71.49 29.84 9.82
C GLU A 522 72.59 29.56 10.87
N LEU A 523 72.44 28.47 11.62
CA LEU A 523 73.45 28.04 12.59
C LEU A 523 74.77 27.63 11.92
N ARG A 524 74.73 26.94 10.77
CA ARG A 524 75.92 26.60 9.98
C ARG A 524 76.61 27.85 9.44
N SER A 525 75.83 28.77 8.89
CA SER A 525 76.44 30.05 8.40
C SER A 525 77.05 30.86 9.52
N ALA A 526 76.44 30.85 10.71
CA ALA A 526 76.99 31.53 11.86
C ALA A 526 78.30 30.89 12.38
N THR A 527 78.37 29.54 12.33
CA THR A 527 79.58 28.77 12.69
C THR A 527 80.70 28.96 11.69
N ASP A 528 80.37 29.01 10.37
CA ASP A 528 81.36 29.29 9.32
C ASP A 528 81.96 30.68 9.44
N ILE A 529 81.13 31.70 9.79
CA ILE A 529 81.60 33.06 10.06
C ILE A 529 82.51 33.09 11.29
N GLN A 530 82.19 32.30 12.31
CA GLN A 530 83.05 32.23 13.52
C GLN A 530 84.41 31.56 13.26
N VAL A 531 84.37 30.48 12.45
CA VAL A 531 85.62 29.77 12.03
C VAL A 531 86.49 30.78 11.24
N ALA A 532 85.90 31.51 10.30
CA ALA A 532 86.61 32.52 9.53
C ALA A 532 87.18 33.66 10.38
N LEU A 533 86.46 34.05 11.41
CA LEU A 533 86.93 35.05 12.40
C LEU A 533 88.11 34.52 13.25
N ILE A 534 88.05 33.26 13.65
CA ILE A 534 89.13 32.61 14.39
C ILE A 534 90.40 32.46 13.52
N GLU A 535 90.21 32.05 12.26
CA GLU A 535 91.31 31.95 11.29
C GLU A 535 91.95 33.29 11.01
N ALA A 536 91.14 34.37 10.85
CA ALA A 536 91.66 35.75 10.70
C ALA A 536 92.43 36.21 11.97
N GLY A 537 91.91 35.86 13.14
CA GLY A 537 92.58 36.16 14.41
C GLY A 537 93.89 35.40 14.56
N MET A 538 93.96 34.15 14.16
CA MET A 538 95.18 33.33 14.15
C MET A 538 96.20 33.88 13.12
N GLN A 539 95.76 34.38 11.99
CA GLN A 539 96.64 35.00 10.99
C GLN A 539 97.22 36.29 11.51
N GLN A 540 96.41 37.13 12.16
CA GLN A 540 96.88 38.38 12.82
C GLN A 540 97.88 38.09 13.99
N ALA A 541 97.66 37.02 14.75
CA ALA A 541 98.59 36.59 15.78
C ALA A 541 99.90 36.05 15.18
N LYS A 542 99.87 35.35 14.06
CA LYS A 542 101.11 34.96 13.32
C LYS A 542 101.86 36.11 12.77
N ASP A 543 101.17 37.14 12.27
CA ASP A 543 101.76 38.37 11.75
C ASP A 543 102.39 39.16 12.87
N LEU A 544 101.81 39.22 14.05
CA LEU A 544 102.35 39.82 15.26
C LEU A 544 103.60 39.07 15.74
N MET A 545 103.58 37.75 15.78
CA MET A 545 104.72 36.94 16.14
C MET A 545 105.87 37.12 15.13
N ALA A 546 105.53 37.31 13.86
CA ALA A 546 106.52 37.59 12.81
C ALA A 546 107.10 39.00 12.93
N MET A 547 106.34 40.00 13.43
CA MET A 547 106.84 41.32 13.77
C MET A 547 107.71 41.30 15.01
N GLU A 548 107.39 40.58 16.05
CA GLU A 548 108.24 40.37 17.24
C GLU A 548 109.58 39.73 16.90
N ALA A 549 109.57 38.75 16.00
CA ALA A 549 110.79 38.12 15.56
C ALA A 549 111.71 39.03 14.74
N LYS A 550 111.24 40.12 14.20
CA LYS A 550 112.03 41.14 13.46
C LYS A 550 112.58 42.29 14.31
N GLY A 551 112.38 42.29 15.67
CA GLY A 551 112.99 43.24 16.60
C GLY A 551 112.43 44.66 16.59
N GLU A 552 111.33 44.91 16.00
CA GLU A 552 110.67 46.22 16.01
C GLU A 552 109.74 46.38 17.23
N THR A 553 110.30 46.55 18.40
CA THR A 553 109.58 46.80 19.63
C THR A 553 109.50 48.31 19.94
N LYS A 554 108.29 48.87 20.03
CA LYS A 554 107.77 50.10 20.55
C LYS A 554 107.21 51.07 19.50
N THR A 555 106.11 50.74 18.95
CA THR A 555 105.22 51.65 18.25
C THR A 555 103.79 51.53 18.82
N GLN A 556 103.06 52.67 18.84
CA GLN A 556 101.71 52.81 19.38
C GLN A 556 100.70 51.78 18.72
N ALA A 557 101.04 51.35 17.52
CA ALA A 557 100.30 50.35 16.78
C ALA A 557 100.29 48.91 17.48
N TYR A 558 101.35 48.62 18.25
CA TYR A 558 101.44 47.33 18.98
C TYR A 558 100.52 47.34 20.20
N ALA A 559 100.37 48.47 20.88
CA ALA A 559 99.47 48.63 22.03
C ALA A 559 97.99 48.54 21.60
N ASP A 560 97.66 49.27 20.49
CA ASP A 560 96.27 49.22 19.94
C ASP A 560 95.86 47.84 19.39
N THR A 561 96.82 47.12 18.80
CA THR A 561 96.58 45.79 18.30
C THR A 561 96.35 44.78 19.43
N ARG A 562 97.09 44.94 20.53
CA ARG A 562 96.93 44.09 21.71
C ARG A 562 95.59 44.32 22.44
N GLU A 563 95.19 45.60 22.56
CA GLU A 563 93.86 45.94 23.14
C GLU A 563 92.72 45.48 22.30
N ASN A 564 92.83 45.51 20.98
CA ASN A 564 91.85 45.00 20.05
C ASN A 564 91.77 43.48 20.10
N MET A 565 92.90 42.75 20.25
CA MET A 565 92.97 41.33 20.46
C MET A 565 92.30 40.87 21.77
N GLU A 566 92.56 41.58 22.89
CA GLU A 566 91.92 41.27 24.17
C GLU A 566 90.42 41.52 24.10
N LYS A 567 89.93 42.57 23.45
CA LYS A 567 88.52 42.82 23.22
C LYS A 567 87.91 41.73 22.31
N GLY A 568 88.57 41.31 21.23
CA GLY A 568 88.19 40.22 20.35
C GLY A 568 88.11 38.88 21.08
N PHE A 569 89.03 38.56 21.96
CA PHE A 569 89.06 37.36 22.77
C PHE A 569 87.89 37.27 23.77
N ILE A 570 87.56 38.45 24.40
CA ILE A 570 86.39 38.53 25.31
C ILE A 570 85.08 38.36 24.56
N GLU A 571 84.97 38.85 23.32
CA GLU A 571 83.83 38.76 22.50
C GLU A 571 83.64 37.33 21.95
N LEU A 572 84.72 36.64 21.55
CA LEU A 572 84.74 35.27 21.14
C LEU A 572 84.33 34.29 22.27
N THR A 573 84.80 34.55 23.50
CA THR A 573 84.42 33.77 24.67
C THR A 573 82.95 33.95 25.05
N LYS A 574 82.37 35.12 24.89
CA LYS A 574 80.91 35.36 25.06
C LYS A 574 80.07 34.65 23.99
N ASN A 575 80.56 34.66 22.77
CA ASN A 575 79.86 33.97 21.68
C ASN A 575 80.00 32.46 21.79
N ALA A 576 81.10 31.88 22.23
CA ALA A 576 81.26 30.46 22.50
C ALA A 576 80.37 29.97 23.63
N THR A 577 80.08 30.78 24.66
CA THR A 577 79.14 30.47 25.73
C THR A 577 77.68 30.47 25.21
N LYS A 578 77.31 31.43 24.36
CA LYS A 578 76.03 31.50 23.73
C LYS A 578 75.78 30.28 22.84
N ILE A 579 76.76 29.81 22.10
CA ILE A 579 76.68 28.63 21.24
C ILE A 579 76.48 27.33 22.05
N ARG A 580 77.17 27.21 23.19
CA ARG A 580 76.96 26.11 24.12
C ARG A 580 75.56 26.12 24.71
N GLU A 581 74.97 27.23 25.03
CA GLU A 581 73.58 27.34 25.49
C GLU A 581 72.57 26.96 24.38
N LEU A 582 72.80 27.42 23.14
CA LEU A 582 71.97 27.03 22.00
C LEU A 582 72.02 25.54 21.69
N ALA A 583 73.20 24.93 21.66
CA ALA A 583 73.43 23.52 21.47
C ALA A 583 72.80 22.65 22.59
N SER A 584 72.75 23.17 23.83
CA SER A 584 72.07 22.48 24.93
C SER A 584 70.55 22.54 24.80
N LYS A 585 70.00 23.68 24.35
CA LYS A 585 68.54 23.83 24.03
C LYS A 585 68.09 22.93 22.88
N GLU A 586 68.95 22.79 21.87
CA GLU A 586 68.68 21.92 20.72
C GLU A 586 68.67 20.45 21.11
N LYS A 587 69.59 19.99 21.97
CA LYS A 587 69.57 18.63 22.52
C LYS A 587 68.32 18.34 23.34
N MET A 588 67.82 19.33 24.08
CA MET A 588 66.56 19.18 24.82
C MET A 588 65.34 19.08 23.89
N LYS A 589 65.28 19.94 22.83
CA LYS A 589 64.21 19.90 21.82
C LYS A 589 64.17 18.59 21.05
N ASN A 590 65.33 18.07 20.65
CA ASN A 590 65.40 16.76 19.96
C ASN A 590 64.97 15.60 20.85
N LYS A 591 65.23 15.60 22.14
CA LYS A 591 64.70 14.63 23.10
C LYS A 591 63.19 14.71 23.25
N GLU A 592 62.64 15.92 23.17
CA GLU A 592 61.19 16.15 23.24
C GLU A 592 60.47 15.65 21.96
N ILE A 593 61.06 15.85 20.79
CA ILE A 593 60.60 15.33 19.51
C ILE A 593 60.62 13.79 19.47
N GLU A 594 61.74 13.16 19.88
CA GLU A 594 61.83 11.69 19.99
C GLU A 594 60.78 11.11 20.96
N SER A 595 60.48 11.83 22.07
CA SER A 595 59.46 11.38 23.02
C SER A 595 58.03 11.49 22.43
N LYS A 596 57.72 12.54 21.64
CA LYS A 596 56.47 12.70 20.93
C LYS A 596 56.30 11.69 19.80
N GLU A 597 57.34 11.37 19.07
CA GLU A 597 57.31 10.28 18.05
C GLU A 597 57.07 8.89 18.64
N ARG A 598 57.66 8.59 19.82
CA ARG A 598 57.38 7.35 20.55
C ARG A 598 55.90 7.26 20.98
N MET A 599 55.35 8.37 21.53
CA MET A 599 53.94 8.39 21.91
C MET A 599 52.99 8.27 20.71
N ASN A 600 53.27 8.86 19.55
CA ASN A 600 52.49 8.68 18.35
C ASN A 600 52.55 7.26 17.78
N LYS A 601 53.71 6.62 17.83
CA LYS A 601 53.84 5.19 17.46
C LYS A 601 53.03 4.26 18.38
N ASP A 602 53.01 4.56 19.68
CA ASP A 602 52.23 3.78 20.64
C ASP A 602 50.71 4.00 20.49
N ASN A 603 50.27 5.24 20.23
CA ASN A 603 48.88 5.57 19.94
C ASN A 603 48.37 4.90 18.64
N ASN A 604 49.19 4.86 17.59
CA ASN A 604 48.86 4.14 16.36
C ASN A 604 48.84 2.62 16.54
N ARG A 605 49.66 2.06 17.43
CA ARG A 605 49.58 0.63 17.81
C ARG A 605 48.33 0.29 18.61
N VAL A 606 47.87 1.20 19.48
CA VAL A 606 46.63 1.04 20.25
C VAL A 606 45.40 1.16 19.33
N ALA A 607 45.42 2.10 18.39
CA ALA A 607 44.34 2.27 17.38
C ALA A 607 44.21 1.05 16.44
N LEU A 608 45.35 0.47 16.03
CA LEU A 608 45.38 -0.78 15.25
C LEU A 608 44.87 -2.00 16.04
N LYS A 609 45.23 -2.09 17.35
CA LYS A 609 44.71 -3.16 18.21
C LYS A 609 43.20 -3.05 18.43
N ASN A 610 42.66 -1.85 18.58
CA ASN A 610 41.22 -1.64 18.75
C ASN A 610 40.44 -1.92 17.46
N LYS A 611 41.03 -1.73 16.28
CA LYS A 611 40.45 -2.09 14.99
C LYS A 611 40.39 -3.63 14.78
N VAL A 612 41.37 -4.35 15.27
CA VAL A 612 41.42 -5.82 15.17
C VAL A 612 40.54 -6.55 16.22
N VAL A 613 40.18 -5.86 17.32
CA VAL A 613 39.29 -6.41 18.37
C VAL A 613 37.80 -6.10 18.03
N GLY A 614 37.52 -5.13 17.16
CA GLY A 614 36.16 -4.83 16.67
C GLY A 614 35.72 -5.69 15.49
N GLU A 615 36.55 -6.55 14.94
CA GLU A 615 36.26 -7.48 13.84
C GLU A 615 36.14 -8.96 14.27
N LYS A 616 35.91 -9.21 15.57
CA LYS A 616 35.59 -10.56 16.06
C LYS A 616 34.18 -10.62 16.65
#